data_51188b864afa5321b3cf3652a62108aa
#
_entry.id   51188b864afa5321b3cf3652a62108aa
#
_cell.length_a   1.000
_cell.length_b   1.000
_cell.length_c   1.000
_cell.angle_alpha   90.00
_cell.angle_beta   90.00
_cell.angle_gamma   90.00
#
_symmetry.space_group_name_H-M   'P 1'
#
loop_
_entity.id
_entity.type
_entity.pdbx_description
1 polymer ?
#
loop_
_entity_poly.entity_id
_entity_poly.type
_entity_poly.pdbx_seq_one_letter_code
_entity_poly.pdbx_strand_id
1 'polypeptide(L)'
;MDINDFAKYPLYKSIIELNEEMERRNIPPIELNVVGGFALMIHKMRNRNDNSTDIDFVGPSLSQEIKNITNEISIRNNLVKDWLNNDLMLTGSTLEDIEFSTGRLTFNPAFELSRIKINVATLESMIKLKVIAIDTALTAVDNSGDFSRYKDFADIINLMKKTGLGYDDIGKMLDGYIINPNTLSVIKEYEKSGREGVEIKILLLQREALDNKIKIMSGEALESKTYVRSSFTEDLLNNLITKSKEKNYDSR
;
A
#
# COMPACT_ATOMS: atom_id res chain seq x y z
N MET A 1 17.14 -13.28 13.37
CA MET A 1 16.32 -13.97 12.35
C MET A 1 17.29 -14.87 11.58
N ASP A 2 16.97 -16.15 11.36
CA ASP A 2 17.87 -17.02 10.62
C ASP A 2 17.75 -16.73 9.13
N ILE A 3 18.86 -16.32 8.53
CA ILE A 3 18.96 -15.99 7.09
C ILE A 3 18.55 -17.18 6.21
N ASN A 4 18.73 -18.41 6.73
CA ASN A 4 18.38 -19.66 6.06
C ASN A 4 16.85 -19.82 5.86
N ASP A 5 16.02 -19.16 6.66
CA ASP A 5 14.57 -19.17 6.50
C ASP A 5 14.14 -18.45 5.20
N PHE A 6 14.95 -17.48 4.73
CA PHE A 6 14.66 -16.69 3.52
C PHE A 6 15.23 -17.31 2.25
N ALA A 7 16.25 -18.18 2.35
CA ALA A 7 16.90 -18.80 1.20
C ALA A 7 15.92 -19.57 0.27
N LYS A 8 14.71 -19.85 0.75
CA LYS A 8 13.65 -20.55 0.01
C LYS A 8 12.85 -19.65 -0.94
N TYR A 9 12.96 -18.33 -0.79
CA TYR A 9 12.17 -17.38 -1.58
C TYR A 9 12.96 -16.91 -2.82
N PRO A 10 12.33 -16.90 -4.01
CA PRO A 10 12.99 -16.44 -5.25
C PRO A 10 13.56 -15.03 -5.12
N LEU A 11 12.83 -14.11 -4.49
CA LEU A 11 13.27 -12.74 -4.26
C LEU A 11 14.56 -12.67 -3.43
N TYR A 12 14.68 -13.51 -2.40
CA TYR A 12 15.91 -13.54 -1.60
C TYR A 12 17.11 -14.04 -2.41
N LYS A 13 16.93 -15.09 -3.22
CA LYS A 13 18.00 -15.55 -4.13
C LYS A 13 18.43 -14.45 -5.08
N SER A 14 17.47 -13.68 -5.58
CA SER A 14 17.73 -12.57 -6.49
C SER A 14 18.46 -11.40 -5.82
N ILE A 15 18.23 -11.16 -4.52
CA ILE A 15 19.04 -10.21 -3.73
C ILE A 15 20.49 -10.72 -3.58
N ILE A 16 20.70 -12.01 -3.31
CA ILE A 16 22.05 -12.59 -3.23
C ILE A 16 22.76 -12.43 -4.58
N GLU A 17 22.08 -12.78 -5.68
CA GLU A 17 22.64 -12.67 -7.02
C GLU A 17 22.97 -11.21 -7.38
N LEU A 18 22.10 -10.26 -7.00
CA LEU A 18 22.36 -8.83 -7.17
C LEU A 18 23.62 -8.41 -6.38
N ASN A 19 23.75 -8.85 -5.14
CA ASN A 19 24.93 -8.58 -4.33
C ASN A 19 26.23 -9.10 -4.96
N GLU A 20 26.21 -10.33 -5.48
CA GLU A 20 27.35 -10.94 -6.18
C GLU A 20 27.72 -10.18 -7.45
N GLU A 21 26.72 -9.76 -8.24
CA GLU A 21 26.94 -8.94 -9.44
C GLU A 21 27.50 -7.55 -9.10
N MET A 22 26.99 -6.91 -8.05
CA MET A 22 27.51 -5.63 -7.57
C MET A 22 28.98 -5.77 -7.10
N GLU A 23 29.29 -6.85 -6.41
CA GLU A 23 30.67 -7.14 -5.97
C GLU A 23 31.60 -7.35 -7.16
N ARG A 24 31.20 -8.19 -8.12
CA ARG A 24 31.94 -8.48 -9.35
C ARG A 24 32.21 -7.23 -10.20
N ARG A 25 31.27 -6.31 -10.27
CA ARG A 25 31.36 -5.04 -11.04
C ARG A 25 31.95 -3.90 -10.20
N ASN A 26 32.32 -4.16 -8.94
CA ASN A 26 32.80 -3.16 -7.99
C ASN A 26 31.86 -1.96 -7.80
N ILE A 27 30.54 -2.23 -7.79
CA ILE A 27 29.51 -1.21 -7.56
C ILE A 27 29.48 -0.87 -6.06
N PRO A 28 29.37 0.42 -5.69
CA PRO A 28 29.30 0.82 -4.29
C PRO A 28 28.14 0.17 -3.54
N PRO A 29 28.28 -0.08 -2.22
CA PRO A 29 27.20 -0.61 -1.40
C PRO A 29 25.95 0.28 -1.41
N ILE A 30 24.80 -0.37 -1.28
CA ILE A 30 23.49 0.29 -1.15
C ILE A 30 22.78 -0.13 0.13
N GLU A 31 21.94 0.74 0.64
CA GLU A 31 21.04 0.48 1.75
C GLU A 31 19.59 0.57 1.26
N LEU A 32 18.80 -0.46 1.52
CA LEU A 32 17.41 -0.57 1.12
C LEU A 32 16.52 -0.57 2.35
N ASN A 33 15.67 0.43 2.47
CA ASN A 33 14.64 0.52 3.51
C ASN A 33 13.35 -0.13 2.97
N VAL A 34 13.19 -1.42 3.22
CA VAL A 34 12.16 -2.26 2.62
C VAL A 34 10.81 -2.08 3.31
N VAL A 35 9.77 -2.00 2.50
CA VAL A 35 8.36 -1.86 2.89
C VAL A 35 7.50 -2.90 2.17
N GLY A 36 6.19 -2.73 2.15
CA GLY A 36 5.29 -3.53 1.31
C GLY A 36 5.20 -5.01 1.69
N GLY A 37 4.94 -5.83 0.69
CA GLY A 37 4.71 -7.27 0.86
C GLY A 37 5.92 -8.02 1.37
N PHE A 38 7.10 -7.69 0.88
CA PHE A 38 8.35 -8.35 1.29
C PHE A 38 8.71 -8.02 2.76
N ALA A 39 8.47 -6.79 3.24
CA ALA A 39 8.61 -6.45 4.65
C ALA A 39 7.70 -7.31 5.54
N LEU A 40 6.44 -7.54 5.13
CA LEU A 40 5.54 -8.43 5.86
C LEU A 40 6.00 -9.89 5.89
N MET A 41 6.65 -10.36 4.82
CA MET A 41 7.29 -11.68 4.82
C MET A 41 8.44 -11.75 5.83
N ILE A 42 9.30 -10.73 5.89
CA ILE A 42 10.38 -10.63 6.88
C ILE A 42 9.82 -10.67 8.29
N HIS A 43 8.71 -10.00 8.55
CA HIS A 43 8.00 -10.04 9.84
C HIS A 43 7.23 -11.34 10.11
N LYS A 44 7.25 -12.31 9.20
CA LYS A 44 6.48 -13.58 9.27
C LYS A 44 4.96 -13.32 9.38
N MET A 45 4.48 -12.25 8.76
CA MET A 45 3.07 -11.84 8.74
C MET A 45 2.31 -12.40 7.54
N ARG A 46 3.02 -12.90 6.53
CA ARG A 46 2.45 -13.57 5.34
C ARG A 46 2.81 -15.04 5.32
N ASN A 47 1.86 -15.87 4.90
CA ASN A 47 2.07 -17.30 4.67
C ASN A 47 2.86 -17.53 3.38
N ARG A 48 3.45 -18.74 3.22
CA ARG A 48 4.22 -19.14 2.03
C ARG A 48 3.47 -18.99 0.71
N ASN A 49 2.14 -19.03 0.73
CA ASN A 49 1.29 -18.93 -0.47
C ASN A 49 0.99 -17.48 -0.88
N ASP A 50 1.25 -16.51 0.02
CA ASP A 50 1.04 -15.09 -0.22
C ASP A 50 2.37 -14.36 -0.52
N ASN A 51 3.25 -14.99 -1.28
CA ASN A 51 4.56 -14.44 -1.62
C ASN A 51 4.41 -13.08 -2.31
N SER A 52 5.22 -12.12 -1.87
CA SER A 52 5.41 -10.90 -2.65
C SER A 52 6.09 -11.28 -3.97
N THR A 53 5.71 -10.62 -5.05
CA THR A 53 6.34 -10.75 -6.37
C THR A 53 7.46 -9.74 -6.59
N ASP A 54 7.55 -8.77 -5.67
CA ASP A 54 8.42 -7.60 -5.72
C ASP A 54 8.94 -7.21 -4.33
N ILE A 55 9.95 -6.38 -4.34
CA ILE A 55 10.53 -5.74 -3.15
C ILE A 55 10.37 -4.24 -3.32
N ASP A 56 9.42 -3.67 -2.58
CA ASP A 56 9.25 -2.23 -2.48
C ASP A 56 10.23 -1.68 -1.43
N PHE A 57 10.90 -0.57 -1.75
CA PHE A 57 11.73 0.14 -0.80
C PHE A 57 11.51 1.66 -0.86
N VAL A 58 11.81 2.35 0.22
CA VAL A 58 11.85 3.81 0.29
C VAL A 58 13.30 4.29 0.39
N GLY A 59 13.62 5.31 -0.38
CA GLY A 59 14.98 5.85 -0.45
C GLY A 59 15.36 6.33 -1.84
N PRO A 60 16.65 6.66 -2.06
CA PRO A 60 17.11 7.16 -3.35
C PRO A 60 16.91 6.13 -4.46
N SER A 61 16.66 6.63 -5.67
CA SER A 61 16.55 5.78 -6.85
C SER A 61 17.83 4.99 -7.09
N LEU A 62 17.68 3.74 -7.50
CA LEU A 62 18.80 2.90 -7.93
C LEU A 62 19.52 3.52 -9.13
N SER A 63 20.84 3.38 -9.18
CA SER A 63 21.62 3.78 -10.34
C SER A 63 21.20 3.00 -11.60
N GLN A 64 21.43 3.56 -12.78
CA GLN A 64 21.09 2.89 -14.02
C GLN A 64 21.80 1.54 -14.17
N GLU A 65 23.01 1.45 -13.65
CA GLU A 65 23.77 0.19 -13.67
C GLU A 65 23.08 -0.90 -12.82
N ILE A 66 22.65 -0.57 -11.60
CA ILE A 66 21.90 -1.49 -10.73
C ILE A 66 20.57 -1.87 -11.38
N LYS A 67 19.83 -0.91 -11.98
CA LYS A 67 18.59 -1.21 -12.73
C LYS A 67 18.81 -2.17 -13.90
N ASN A 68 19.93 -2.06 -14.59
CA ASN A 68 20.26 -3.01 -15.66
C ASN A 68 20.51 -4.42 -15.11
N ILE A 69 21.25 -4.53 -14.00
CA ILE A 69 21.49 -5.83 -13.33
C ILE A 69 20.17 -6.42 -12.82
N THR A 70 19.30 -5.63 -12.17
CA THR A 70 18.00 -6.13 -11.70
C THR A 70 17.14 -6.65 -12.85
N ASN A 71 17.16 -6.00 -14.02
CA ASN A 71 16.48 -6.48 -15.22
C ASN A 71 17.08 -7.81 -15.75
N GLU A 72 18.40 -7.95 -15.77
CA GLU A 72 19.06 -9.21 -16.15
C GLU A 72 18.65 -10.35 -15.22
N ILE A 73 18.61 -10.09 -13.92
CA ILE A 73 18.19 -11.05 -12.88
C ILE A 73 16.73 -11.42 -13.02
N SER A 74 15.85 -10.43 -13.31
CA SER A 74 14.42 -10.70 -13.49
C SER A 74 14.15 -11.71 -14.60
N ILE A 75 14.87 -11.59 -15.72
CA ILE A 75 14.76 -12.51 -16.85
C ILE A 75 15.26 -13.92 -16.45
N ARG A 76 16.42 -14.02 -15.82
CA ARG A 76 16.99 -15.31 -15.42
C ARG A 76 16.13 -16.05 -14.40
N ASN A 77 15.55 -15.32 -13.44
CA ASN A 77 14.79 -15.89 -12.32
C ASN A 77 13.28 -15.88 -12.52
N ASN A 78 12.82 -15.50 -13.73
CA ASN A 78 11.41 -15.40 -14.07
C ASN A 78 10.61 -14.54 -13.05
N LEU A 79 11.18 -13.38 -12.68
CA LEU A 79 10.54 -12.39 -11.83
C LEU A 79 9.84 -11.33 -12.67
N VAL A 80 8.99 -10.53 -12.03
CA VAL A 80 8.45 -9.31 -12.65
C VAL A 80 9.61 -8.35 -12.97
N LYS A 81 9.48 -7.56 -14.03
CA LYS A 81 10.55 -6.67 -14.52
C LYS A 81 11.10 -5.76 -13.42
N ASP A 82 10.20 -5.15 -12.66
CA ASP A 82 10.54 -4.19 -11.60
C ASP A 82 10.43 -4.84 -10.21
N TRP A 83 10.94 -6.09 -10.07
CA TRP A 83 10.91 -6.85 -8.81
C TRP A 83 11.62 -6.15 -7.63
N LEU A 84 12.52 -5.23 -7.90
CA LEU A 84 13.14 -4.34 -6.92
C LEU A 84 12.86 -2.90 -7.36
N ASN A 85 11.95 -2.23 -6.67
CA ASN A 85 11.44 -0.93 -7.08
C ASN A 85 11.26 0.03 -5.90
N ASN A 86 11.29 1.32 -6.20
CA ASN A 86 10.94 2.40 -5.28
C ASN A 86 9.70 3.19 -5.77
N ASP A 87 8.70 2.50 -6.27
CA ASP A 87 7.51 3.08 -6.91
C ASP A 87 6.70 3.99 -5.98
N LEU A 88 6.81 3.80 -4.66
CA LEU A 88 6.29 4.75 -3.68
C LEU A 88 6.85 6.17 -3.84
N MET A 89 8.02 6.29 -4.51
CA MET A 89 8.73 7.55 -4.78
C MET A 89 8.47 8.07 -6.20
N LEU A 90 7.73 7.35 -7.07
CA LEU A 90 7.55 7.68 -8.50
C LEU A 90 6.73 8.95 -8.76
N THR A 91 6.02 9.45 -7.78
CA THR A 91 5.22 10.68 -7.91
C THR A 91 6.04 11.97 -7.76
N GLY A 92 7.39 11.87 -7.75
CA GLY A 92 8.26 13.00 -7.46
C GLY A 92 8.37 13.32 -5.96
N SER A 93 7.76 12.51 -5.11
CA SER A 93 7.89 12.65 -3.67
C SER A 93 9.26 12.18 -3.20
N THR A 94 9.85 12.92 -2.27
CA THR A 94 11.05 12.51 -1.55
C THR A 94 10.68 11.63 -0.35
N LEU A 95 11.68 11.00 0.29
CA LEU A 95 11.46 10.34 1.58
C LEU A 95 10.89 11.33 2.61
N GLU A 96 11.36 12.58 2.57
CA GLU A 96 10.87 13.68 3.43
C GLU A 96 9.38 13.97 3.18
N ASP A 97 8.91 13.95 1.92
CA ASP A 97 7.50 14.13 1.60
C ASP A 97 6.63 12.97 2.13
N ILE A 98 7.14 11.75 2.02
CA ILE A 98 6.48 10.58 2.59
C ILE A 98 6.45 10.71 4.11
N GLU A 99 7.57 11.05 4.76
CA GLU A 99 7.64 11.24 6.20
C GLU A 99 6.82 12.44 6.68
N PHE A 100 6.70 13.51 5.89
CA PHE A 100 5.78 14.60 6.18
C PHE A 100 4.32 14.14 6.22
N SER A 101 3.97 13.25 5.30
CA SER A 101 2.60 12.72 5.20
C SER A 101 2.30 11.62 6.22
N THR A 102 3.30 10.80 6.58
CA THR A 102 3.13 9.60 7.44
C THR A 102 3.65 9.79 8.85
N GLY A 103 4.29 10.93 9.14
CA GLY A 103 5.21 11.04 10.25
C GLY A 103 6.44 10.14 10.00
N ARG A 104 7.43 10.27 10.85
CA ARG A 104 8.70 9.55 10.71
C ARG A 104 8.48 8.04 10.59
N LEU A 105 9.00 7.46 9.52
CA LEU A 105 9.09 6.02 9.36
C LEU A 105 10.31 5.49 10.12
N THR A 106 10.15 4.33 10.71
CA THR A 106 11.22 3.65 11.46
C THR A 106 11.51 2.30 10.83
N PHE A 107 12.80 1.96 10.78
CA PHE A 107 13.30 0.74 10.16
C PHE A 107 14.22 0.02 11.12
N ASN A 108 14.19 -1.30 11.11
CA ASN A 108 15.09 -2.16 11.86
C ASN A 108 16.02 -2.89 10.89
N PRO A 109 17.31 -3.07 11.24
CA PRO A 109 18.20 -3.93 10.45
C PRO A 109 17.62 -5.34 10.33
N ALA A 110 17.56 -5.86 9.11
CA ALA A 110 17.08 -7.21 8.84
C ALA A 110 18.24 -8.15 8.52
N PHE A 111 19.04 -7.83 7.52
CA PHE A 111 20.27 -8.55 7.18
C PHE A 111 21.20 -7.68 6.34
N GLU A 112 22.48 -8.07 6.30
CA GLU A 112 23.53 -7.35 5.59
C GLU A 112 24.37 -8.33 4.78
N LEU A 113 24.67 -7.94 3.54
CA LEU A 113 25.59 -8.61 2.62
C LEU A 113 26.76 -7.67 2.33
N SER A 114 27.73 -8.11 1.54
CA SER A 114 28.93 -7.29 1.24
C SER A 114 28.60 -5.95 0.54
N ARG A 115 27.53 -5.91 -0.27
CA ARG A 115 27.13 -4.73 -1.07
C ARG A 115 25.70 -4.27 -0.82
N ILE A 116 24.89 -5.03 -0.10
CA ILE A 116 23.48 -4.70 0.14
C ILE A 116 23.17 -4.83 1.62
N LYS A 117 22.71 -3.74 2.21
CA LYS A 117 22.14 -3.72 3.56
C LYS A 117 20.63 -3.57 3.45
N ILE A 118 19.89 -4.45 4.10
CA ILE A 118 18.42 -4.42 4.15
C ILE A 118 17.97 -4.04 5.55
N ASN A 119 17.24 -2.95 5.62
CA ASN A 119 16.43 -2.60 6.78
C ASN A 119 14.96 -2.85 6.42
N VAL A 120 14.18 -3.21 7.42
CA VAL A 120 12.75 -3.47 7.25
C VAL A 120 11.93 -2.47 8.06
N ALA A 121 10.89 -1.91 7.48
CA ALA A 121 9.96 -1.03 8.18
C ALA A 121 9.38 -1.73 9.40
N THR A 122 9.27 -1.01 10.53
CA THR A 122 8.59 -1.54 11.72
C THR A 122 7.12 -1.81 11.42
N LEU A 123 6.46 -2.61 12.26
CA LEU A 123 5.03 -2.94 12.09
C LEU A 123 4.16 -1.67 12.14
N GLU A 124 4.51 -0.71 12.99
CA GLU A 124 3.85 0.59 13.08
C GLU A 124 4.02 1.40 11.78
N SER A 125 5.24 1.45 11.23
CA SER A 125 5.50 2.12 9.95
C SER A 125 4.72 1.45 8.82
N MET A 126 4.59 0.13 8.84
CA MET A 126 3.78 -0.61 7.88
C MET A 126 2.29 -0.28 8.00
N ILE A 127 1.75 -0.14 9.22
CA ILE A 127 0.36 0.31 9.42
C ILE A 127 0.15 1.68 8.80
N LYS A 128 1.03 2.65 9.11
CA LYS A 128 0.95 4.01 8.55
C LYS A 128 0.88 3.99 7.03
N LEU A 129 1.86 3.35 6.38
CA LEU A 129 1.95 3.29 4.92
C LEU A 129 0.70 2.67 4.29
N LYS A 130 0.17 1.60 4.87
CA LYS A 130 -1.03 0.93 4.35
C LYS A 130 -2.31 1.73 4.56
N VAL A 131 -2.45 2.41 5.70
CA VAL A 131 -3.60 3.31 5.93
C VAL A 131 -3.60 4.44 4.91
N ILE A 132 -2.43 5.03 4.64
CA ILE A 132 -2.30 6.10 3.65
C ILE A 132 -2.56 5.59 2.24
N ALA A 133 -2.10 4.38 1.90
CA ALA A 133 -2.41 3.78 0.60
C ALA A 133 -3.92 3.57 0.40
N ILE A 134 -4.64 3.17 1.45
CA ILE A 134 -6.12 3.09 1.42
C ILE A 134 -6.73 4.47 1.31
N ASP A 135 -6.27 5.44 2.10
CA ASP A 135 -6.76 6.82 2.07
C ASP A 135 -6.61 7.44 0.69
N THR A 136 -5.43 7.31 0.09
CA THR A 136 -5.16 7.76 -1.27
C THR A 136 -6.07 7.07 -2.29
N ALA A 137 -6.30 5.76 -2.15
CA ALA A 137 -7.20 5.03 -3.04
C ALA A 137 -8.65 5.45 -2.87
N LEU A 138 -9.10 5.77 -1.65
CA LEU A 138 -10.45 6.27 -1.39
C LEU A 138 -10.67 7.69 -1.92
N THR A 139 -9.62 8.52 -1.93
CA THR A 139 -9.68 9.89 -2.46
C THR A 139 -9.48 9.94 -3.97
N ALA A 140 -8.75 8.99 -4.54
CA ALA A 140 -8.45 8.86 -5.95
C ALA A 140 -9.24 7.72 -6.61
N VAL A 141 -10.47 7.43 -6.14
CA VAL A 141 -11.29 6.40 -6.79
C VAL A 141 -11.34 6.72 -8.27
N ASP A 142 -10.61 5.95 -9.03
CA ASP A 142 -10.49 6.15 -10.45
C ASP A 142 -11.84 5.91 -11.14
N ASN A 143 -11.96 6.35 -12.37
CA ASN A 143 -13.19 6.25 -13.16
C ASN A 143 -13.66 4.80 -13.40
N SER A 144 -12.87 3.77 -13.02
CA SER A 144 -13.24 2.35 -13.18
C SER A 144 -14.10 1.81 -12.04
N GLY A 145 -14.15 2.52 -10.91
CA GLY A 145 -14.88 2.07 -9.71
C GLY A 145 -14.25 0.84 -9.04
N ASP A 146 -13.09 0.38 -9.52
CA ASP A 146 -12.39 -0.77 -8.96
C ASP A 146 -11.47 -0.33 -7.83
N PHE A 147 -11.88 -0.64 -6.61
CA PHE A 147 -11.03 -0.48 -5.44
C PHE A 147 -10.09 -1.69 -5.34
N SER A 148 -8.81 -1.51 -5.67
CA SER A 148 -7.82 -2.59 -5.74
C SER A 148 -7.10 -2.93 -4.42
N ARG A 149 -7.34 -2.15 -3.34
CA ARG A 149 -6.55 -2.21 -2.09
C ARG A 149 -7.07 -3.18 -1.03
N TYR A 150 -7.87 -4.19 -1.37
CA TYR A 150 -8.43 -5.13 -0.40
C TYR A 150 -7.38 -5.91 0.41
N LYS A 151 -6.21 -6.19 -0.18
CA LYS A 151 -5.10 -6.81 0.54
C LYS A 151 -4.59 -5.93 1.69
N ASP A 152 -4.59 -4.61 1.52
CA ASP A 152 -4.10 -3.68 2.53
C ASP A 152 -5.01 -3.65 3.76
N PHE A 153 -6.33 -3.83 3.61
CA PHE A 153 -7.23 -4.00 4.76
C PHE A 153 -6.88 -5.22 5.59
N ALA A 154 -6.73 -6.38 4.95
CA ALA A 154 -6.36 -7.61 5.63
C ALA A 154 -5.00 -7.48 6.34
N ASP A 155 -4.02 -6.88 5.67
CA ASP A 155 -2.70 -6.63 6.24
C ASP A 155 -2.79 -5.72 7.48
N ILE A 156 -3.56 -4.61 7.43
CA ILE A 156 -3.76 -3.71 8.57
C ILE A 156 -4.36 -4.44 9.76
N ILE A 157 -5.44 -5.20 9.56
CA ILE A 157 -6.09 -5.96 10.63
C ILE A 157 -5.11 -6.95 11.27
N ASN A 158 -4.31 -7.64 10.47
CA ASN A 158 -3.30 -8.57 10.98
C ASN A 158 -2.19 -7.83 11.74
N LEU A 159 -1.73 -6.68 11.23
CA LEU A 159 -0.74 -5.84 11.89
C LEU A 159 -1.25 -5.30 13.23
N MET A 160 -2.50 -4.82 13.28
CA MET A 160 -3.15 -4.39 14.53
C MET A 160 -3.20 -5.50 15.57
N LYS A 161 -3.62 -6.70 15.18
CA LYS A 161 -3.64 -7.88 16.06
C LYS A 161 -2.25 -8.23 16.56
N LYS A 162 -1.22 -8.09 15.74
CA LYS A 162 0.17 -8.41 16.10
C LYS A 162 0.80 -7.37 17.02
N THR A 163 0.48 -6.10 16.84
CA THR A 163 1.01 -4.99 17.65
C THR A 163 0.18 -4.70 18.89
N GLY A 164 -1.06 -5.16 18.95
CA GLY A 164 -2.02 -4.80 20.00
C GLY A 164 -2.60 -3.39 19.86
N LEU A 165 -2.34 -2.71 18.73
CA LEU A 165 -2.83 -1.35 18.48
C LEU A 165 -4.31 -1.36 18.10
N GLY A 166 -5.07 -0.42 18.67
CA GLY A 166 -6.45 -0.16 18.30
C GLY A 166 -6.59 0.96 17.25
N TYR A 167 -7.82 1.20 16.82
CA TYR A 167 -8.11 2.27 15.83
C TYR A 167 -7.77 3.66 16.34
N ASP A 168 -7.94 3.91 17.64
CA ASP A 168 -7.60 5.21 18.26
C ASP A 168 -6.09 5.43 18.28
N ASP A 169 -5.31 4.36 18.44
CA ASP A 169 -3.85 4.42 18.36
C ASP A 169 -3.38 4.73 16.95
N ILE A 170 -4.00 4.12 15.94
CA ILE A 170 -3.74 4.44 14.53
C ILE A 170 -4.04 5.91 14.26
N GLY A 171 -5.18 6.43 14.75
CA GLY A 171 -5.52 7.84 14.62
C GLY A 171 -4.42 8.75 15.18
N LYS A 172 -3.90 8.44 16.38
CA LYS A 172 -2.79 9.19 17.00
C LYS A 172 -1.47 9.04 16.24
N MET A 173 -1.18 7.85 15.70
CA MET A 173 0.04 7.60 14.91
C MET A 173 0.07 8.42 13.62
N LEU A 174 -1.08 8.81 13.12
CA LEU A 174 -1.28 9.61 11.91
C LEU A 174 -1.58 11.08 12.24
N ASP A 175 -1.34 11.48 13.50
CA ASP A 175 -1.52 12.87 13.92
C ASP A 175 -0.61 13.79 13.07
N GLY A 176 -1.23 14.84 12.52
CA GLY A 176 -0.58 15.71 11.53
C GLY A 176 -0.83 15.33 10.06
N TYR A 177 -1.26 14.10 9.77
CA TYR A 177 -1.70 13.71 8.43
C TYR A 177 -3.20 13.93 8.26
N ILE A 178 -3.58 14.64 7.18
CA ILE A 178 -5.00 14.88 6.87
C ILE A 178 -5.58 13.64 6.19
N ILE A 179 -6.01 12.68 6.99
CA ILE A 179 -6.71 11.49 6.49
C ILE A 179 -8.17 11.84 6.23
N ASN A 180 -8.73 11.30 5.17
CA ASN A 180 -10.18 11.31 4.99
C ASN A 180 -10.86 10.69 6.24
N PRO A 181 -11.79 11.41 6.89
CA PRO A 181 -12.43 10.93 8.12
C PRO A 181 -13.12 9.57 7.96
N ASN A 182 -13.41 9.17 6.73
CA ASN A 182 -14.02 7.88 6.43
C ASN A 182 -13.02 6.72 6.34
N THR A 183 -11.72 6.97 6.19
CA THR A 183 -10.71 5.91 5.99
C THR A 183 -10.74 4.88 7.10
N LEU A 184 -10.64 5.31 8.36
CA LEU A 184 -10.72 4.39 9.50
C LEU A 184 -12.07 3.68 9.60
N SER A 185 -13.16 4.35 9.21
CA SER A 185 -14.50 3.74 9.22
C SER A 185 -14.64 2.64 8.17
N VAL A 186 -13.99 2.78 7.02
CA VAL A 186 -13.94 1.76 5.96
C VAL A 186 -13.08 0.58 6.38
N ILE A 187 -11.96 0.81 7.07
CA ILE A 187 -11.12 -0.26 7.64
C ILE A 187 -11.91 -1.05 8.70
N LYS A 188 -12.63 -0.37 9.59
CA LYS A 188 -13.52 -1.02 10.57
C LYS A 188 -14.60 -1.86 9.90
N GLU A 189 -15.18 -1.36 8.80
CA GLU A 189 -16.19 -2.10 8.06
C GLU A 189 -15.63 -3.38 7.43
N TYR A 190 -14.39 -3.33 6.92
CA TYR A 190 -13.72 -4.53 6.41
C TYR A 190 -13.54 -5.59 7.51
N GLU A 191 -13.13 -5.20 8.71
CA GLU A 191 -12.99 -6.14 9.84
C GLU A 191 -14.31 -6.80 10.20
N LYS A 192 -15.43 -6.05 10.14
CA LYS A 192 -16.77 -6.50 10.50
C LYS A 192 -17.43 -7.35 9.42
N SER A 193 -17.35 -6.94 8.18
CA SER A 193 -18.20 -7.44 7.08
C SER A 193 -17.40 -7.90 5.86
N GLY A 194 -16.06 -7.85 5.91
CA GLY A 194 -15.20 -8.24 4.81
C GLY A 194 -15.31 -7.34 3.60
N ARG A 195 -14.94 -7.88 2.43
CA ARG A 195 -14.89 -7.15 1.16
C ARG A 195 -16.25 -6.57 0.76
N GLU A 196 -17.30 -7.37 0.86
CA GLU A 196 -18.65 -6.94 0.45
C GLU A 196 -19.16 -5.74 1.26
N GLY A 197 -18.93 -5.75 2.58
CA GLY A 197 -19.27 -4.59 3.43
C GLY A 197 -18.52 -3.32 3.05
N VAL A 198 -17.25 -3.43 2.67
CA VAL A 198 -16.44 -2.29 2.20
C VAL A 198 -16.97 -1.77 0.87
N GLU A 199 -17.31 -2.65 -0.10
CA GLU A 199 -17.88 -2.24 -1.38
C GLU A 199 -19.17 -1.43 -1.17
N ILE A 200 -20.07 -1.91 -0.32
CA ILE A 200 -21.30 -1.19 0.04
C ILE A 200 -20.98 0.16 0.72
N LYS A 201 -20.04 0.16 1.66
CA LYS A 201 -19.64 1.37 2.38
C LYS A 201 -19.09 2.44 1.44
N ILE A 202 -18.23 2.06 0.51
CA ILE A 202 -17.66 2.96 -0.51
C ILE A 202 -18.79 3.55 -1.38
N LEU A 203 -19.72 2.73 -1.86
CA LEU A 203 -20.86 3.19 -2.65
C LEU A 203 -21.74 4.21 -1.89
N LEU A 204 -21.97 3.98 -0.60
CA LEU A 204 -22.72 4.94 0.24
C LEU A 204 -21.99 6.26 0.39
N LEU A 205 -20.67 6.25 0.59
CA LEU A 205 -19.87 7.47 0.68
C LEU A 205 -19.85 8.25 -0.63
N GLN A 206 -19.81 7.56 -1.76
CA GLN A 206 -19.88 8.14 -3.09
C GLN A 206 -21.23 8.82 -3.33
N ARG A 207 -22.32 8.15 -2.97
CA ARG A 207 -23.66 8.72 -3.05
C ARG A 207 -23.80 9.98 -2.20
N GLU A 208 -23.34 9.94 -0.95
CA GLU A 208 -23.38 11.12 -0.06
C GLU A 208 -22.58 12.29 -0.64
N ALA A 209 -21.41 12.03 -1.23
CA ALA A 209 -20.60 13.05 -1.89
C ALA A 209 -21.33 13.69 -3.09
N LEU A 210 -22.04 12.87 -3.89
CA LEU A 210 -22.83 13.37 -5.01
C LEU A 210 -24.02 14.20 -4.54
N ASP A 211 -24.77 13.73 -3.54
CA ASP A 211 -25.89 14.45 -2.96
C ASP A 211 -25.46 15.83 -2.43
N ASN A 212 -24.30 15.89 -1.76
CA ASN A 212 -23.72 17.15 -1.30
C ASN A 212 -23.33 18.09 -2.47
N LYS A 213 -22.75 17.53 -3.54
CA LYS A 213 -22.41 18.31 -4.74
C LYS A 213 -23.66 18.91 -5.41
N ILE A 214 -24.74 18.14 -5.49
CA ILE A 214 -26.02 18.60 -6.03
C ILE A 214 -26.57 19.76 -5.19
N LYS A 215 -26.57 19.63 -3.85
CA LYS A 215 -27.00 20.69 -2.94
C LYS A 215 -26.20 21.99 -3.13
N ILE A 216 -24.86 21.88 -3.27
CA ILE A 216 -23.99 23.04 -3.53
C ILE A 216 -24.40 23.72 -4.86
N MET A 217 -24.60 22.92 -5.91
CA MET A 217 -24.96 23.44 -7.24
C MET A 217 -26.37 24.03 -7.30
N SER A 218 -27.29 23.50 -6.50
CA SER A 218 -28.68 24.07 -6.38
C SER A 218 -28.76 25.33 -5.51
N GLY A 219 -27.64 25.74 -4.88
CA GLY A 219 -27.60 26.91 -4.00
C GLY A 219 -28.15 26.65 -2.60
N GLU A 220 -28.37 25.40 -2.22
CA GLU A 220 -28.77 25.03 -0.86
C GLU A 220 -27.57 25.17 0.09
N ALA A 221 -27.80 25.80 1.26
CA ALA A 221 -26.76 26.00 2.25
C ALA A 221 -26.29 24.62 2.83
N LEU A 222 -25.00 24.38 2.80
CA LEU A 222 -24.41 23.19 3.44
C LEU A 222 -24.36 23.36 4.96
N GLU A 223 -25.13 22.56 5.69
CA GLU A 223 -25.08 22.49 7.15
C GLU A 223 -23.96 21.54 7.66
N SER A 224 -23.31 20.73 6.82
CA SER A 224 -22.32 19.77 7.25
C SER A 224 -20.90 20.06 6.71
N LYS A 225 -19.92 20.00 7.61
CA LYS A 225 -18.47 20.22 7.33
C LYS A 225 -17.77 19.01 6.70
N THR A 226 -18.46 18.11 6.03
CA THR A 226 -17.85 16.91 5.46
C THR A 226 -17.37 17.20 4.05
N TYR A 227 -16.11 17.57 3.90
CA TYR A 227 -15.46 17.78 2.62
C TYR A 227 -15.03 16.41 2.05
N VAL A 228 -15.81 15.86 1.15
CA VAL A 228 -15.36 14.70 0.35
C VAL A 228 -14.86 15.24 -0.99
N ARG A 229 -13.54 15.21 -1.23
CA ARG A 229 -12.97 15.41 -2.56
C ARG A 229 -13.30 14.18 -3.41
N SER A 230 -14.44 14.15 -4.07
CA SER A 230 -14.73 13.12 -5.06
C SER A 230 -14.74 13.73 -6.47
N SER A 231 -14.01 13.11 -7.37
CA SER A 231 -14.01 13.41 -8.81
C SER A 231 -15.13 12.66 -9.57
N PHE A 232 -16.16 12.17 -8.87
CA PHE A 232 -17.21 11.34 -9.45
C PHE A 232 -18.11 12.13 -10.37
N THR A 233 -18.36 11.58 -11.56
CA THR A 233 -19.40 12.01 -12.48
C THR A 233 -20.67 11.18 -12.25
N GLU A 234 -21.84 11.76 -12.54
CA GLU A 234 -23.14 11.12 -12.43
C GLU A 234 -23.24 9.81 -13.23
N ASP A 235 -22.52 9.75 -14.37
CA ASP A 235 -22.45 8.56 -15.23
C ASP A 235 -21.78 7.36 -14.54
N LEU A 236 -20.78 7.59 -13.69
CA LEU A 236 -20.09 6.52 -12.97
C LEU A 236 -21.00 5.90 -11.91
N LEU A 237 -21.76 6.74 -11.19
CA LEU A 237 -22.70 6.27 -10.18
C LEU A 237 -23.82 5.44 -10.81
N ASN A 238 -24.36 5.88 -11.95
CA ASN A 238 -25.38 5.16 -12.70
C ASN A 238 -24.86 3.80 -13.21
N ASN A 239 -23.61 3.73 -13.68
CA ASN A 239 -22.97 2.48 -14.09
C ASN A 239 -22.77 1.51 -12.93
N LEU A 240 -22.36 2.00 -11.76
CA LEU A 240 -22.16 1.18 -10.56
C LEU A 240 -23.49 0.63 -10.00
N ILE A 241 -24.55 1.45 -9.97
CA ILE A 241 -25.88 1.04 -9.56
C ILE A 241 -26.45 -0.02 -10.53
N THR A 242 -26.22 0.15 -11.83
CA THR A 242 -26.69 -0.80 -12.85
C THR A 242 -25.98 -2.16 -12.71
N LYS A 243 -24.64 -2.16 -12.57
CA LYS A 243 -23.85 -3.39 -12.35
C LYS A 243 -24.23 -4.12 -11.05
N SER A 244 -24.54 -3.39 -9.98
CA SER A 244 -24.97 -4.00 -8.71
C SER A 244 -26.36 -4.66 -8.81
N LYS A 245 -27.25 -4.11 -9.64
CA LYS A 245 -28.58 -4.68 -9.91
C LYS A 245 -28.49 -5.94 -10.78
N GLU A 246 -27.59 -5.96 -11.76
CA GLU A 246 -27.37 -7.13 -12.63
C GLU A 246 -26.81 -8.33 -11.85
N LYS A 247 -25.84 -8.11 -10.94
CA LYS A 247 -25.30 -9.19 -10.07
C LYS A 247 -26.33 -9.81 -9.12
N ASN A 248 -27.34 -9.05 -8.72
CA ASN A 248 -28.42 -9.58 -7.85
C ASN A 248 -29.50 -10.37 -8.62
N TYR A 249 -29.54 -10.31 -9.96
CA TYR A 249 -30.48 -11.07 -10.78
C TYR A 249 -29.94 -12.47 -11.14
N ASP A 250 -28.62 -12.63 -11.23
CA ASP A 250 -27.97 -13.91 -11.57
C ASP A 250 -27.79 -14.85 -10.36
N SER A 251 -28.20 -14.44 -9.17
CA SER A 251 -28.09 -15.21 -7.92
C SER A 251 -29.43 -15.71 -7.36
N ARG A 252 -30.46 -15.81 -8.23
CA ARG A 252 -31.75 -16.41 -7.86
C ARG A 252 -32.08 -17.63 -8.69
#